data_47a47221bce70684baeeb1cafe1ba7b0
#
_entry.id   47a47221bce70684baeeb1cafe1ba7b0
#
_cell.length_a   1.000
_cell.length_b   1.000
_cell.length_c   1.000
_cell.angle_alpha   90.00
_cell.angle_beta   90.00
_cell.angle_gamma   90.00
#
_symmetry.space_group_name_H-M   'P 1'
#
loop_
_entity.id
_entity.type
_entity.pdbx_description
1 polymer ?
#
loop_
_entity_poly.entity_id
_entity_poly.type
_entity_poly.pdbx_seq_one_letter_code
_entity_poly.pdbx_strand_id
1 'polypeptide(L)'
;MRAGLVAMIVASAASLQAAPASAQSLDYEFFKARVETIFLKKKPGHTRCYVCHAESNNAFRLEKLAPGAKFWTEEQSRRNFATVSKLVVPGNFSASRLLFMPLAPEAGGNSFHNGGRQFESKDDPDWKTLARWANVQKPGTSK
;
A
#
# COMPACT_ATOMS: atom_id res chain seq x y z
N MET A 1 -42.74 -14.02 -63.17
CA MET A 1 -42.38 -13.09 -62.10
C MET A 1 -42.01 -13.90 -60.88
N ARG A 2 -40.70 -13.99 -60.54
CA ARG A 2 -40.22 -14.72 -59.38
C ARG A 2 -39.66 -13.66 -58.41
N ALA A 3 -40.34 -13.50 -57.26
CA ALA A 3 -39.89 -12.62 -56.17
C ALA A 3 -38.88 -13.38 -55.33
N GLY A 4 -37.65 -12.90 -55.29
CA GLY A 4 -36.60 -13.42 -54.44
C GLY A 4 -36.66 -12.77 -53.04
N LEU A 5 -36.80 -13.58 -52.02
CA LEU A 5 -36.76 -13.16 -50.62
C LEU A 5 -35.30 -13.10 -50.15
N VAL A 6 -34.81 -11.88 -49.85
CA VAL A 6 -33.48 -11.69 -49.29
C VAL A 6 -33.62 -11.72 -47.77
N ALA A 7 -33.12 -12.78 -47.13
CA ALA A 7 -33.05 -12.89 -45.67
C ALA A 7 -31.81 -12.11 -45.17
N MET A 8 -32.02 -11.01 -44.45
CA MET A 8 -30.99 -10.31 -43.70
C MET A 8 -30.66 -11.07 -42.40
N ILE A 9 -29.45 -11.57 -42.30
CA ILE A 9 -28.90 -12.15 -41.05
C ILE A 9 -28.31 -11.00 -40.25
N VAL A 10 -28.96 -10.62 -39.16
CA VAL A 10 -28.43 -9.66 -38.18
C VAL A 10 -27.51 -10.42 -37.23
N ALA A 11 -26.22 -10.28 -37.36
CA ALA A 11 -25.22 -10.80 -36.44
C ALA A 11 -25.17 -9.90 -35.17
N SER A 12 -25.72 -10.36 -34.07
CA SER A 12 -25.59 -9.68 -32.78
C SER A 12 -24.18 -9.93 -32.22
N ALA A 13 -23.33 -8.91 -32.23
CA ALA A 13 -22.05 -8.92 -31.55
C ALA A 13 -22.28 -8.78 -30.03
N ALA A 14 -22.08 -9.85 -29.27
CA ALA A 14 -22.07 -9.81 -27.82
C ALA A 14 -20.78 -9.15 -27.35
N SER A 15 -20.89 -7.91 -26.85
CA SER A 15 -19.78 -7.19 -26.22
C SER A 15 -19.48 -7.84 -24.86
N LEU A 16 -18.36 -8.56 -24.74
CA LEU A 16 -17.81 -8.95 -23.45
C LEU A 16 -17.35 -7.68 -22.73
N GLN A 17 -18.15 -7.18 -21.81
CA GLN A 17 -17.73 -6.15 -20.87
C GLN A 17 -16.87 -6.84 -19.81
N ALA A 18 -15.56 -6.55 -19.81
CA ALA A 18 -14.68 -6.91 -18.72
C ALA A 18 -15.18 -6.20 -17.46
N ALA A 19 -15.54 -6.98 -16.44
CA ALA A 19 -15.89 -6.43 -15.13
C ALA A 19 -14.70 -5.60 -14.61
N PRO A 20 -14.95 -4.40 -13.99
CA PRO A 20 -13.86 -3.62 -13.41
C PRO A 20 -13.15 -4.48 -12.37
N ALA A 21 -11.82 -4.60 -12.48
CA ALA A 21 -11.02 -5.25 -11.46
C ALA A 21 -11.32 -4.57 -10.13
N SER A 22 -11.91 -5.30 -9.19
CA SER A 22 -12.22 -4.80 -7.86
C SER A 22 -10.93 -4.23 -7.26
N ALA A 23 -10.93 -2.94 -6.93
CA ALA A 23 -9.80 -2.31 -6.28
C ALA A 23 -9.49 -3.09 -4.99
N GLN A 24 -8.34 -3.76 -4.96
CA GLN A 24 -7.93 -4.60 -3.85
C GLN A 24 -7.66 -3.70 -2.65
N SER A 25 -8.54 -3.74 -1.64
CA SER A 25 -8.40 -2.91 -0.45
C SER A 25 -7.41 -3.55 0.52
N LEU A 26 -6.42 -2.77 0.94
CA LEU A 26 -5.49 -3.15 2.01
C LEU A 26 -6.26 -3.33 3.33
N ASP A 27 -5.74 -4.20 4.21
CA ASP A 27 -6.37 -4.50 5.50
C ASP A 27 -6.04 -3.41 6.52
N TYR A 28 -7.06 -2.67 6.96
CA TYR A 28 -6.92 -1.61 7.96
C TYR A 28 -6.61 -2.15 9.36
N GLU A 29 -7.22 -3.24 9.78
CA GLU A 29 -7.00 -3.80 11.13
C GLU A 29 -5.58 -4.33 11.27
N PHE A 30 -5.06 -4.97 10.22
CA PHE A 30 -3.65 -5.36 10.18
C PHE A 30 -2.74 -4.13 10.19
N PHE A 31 -3.07 -3.09 9.43
CA PHE A 31 -2.31 -1.85 9.42
C PHE A 31 -2.20 -1.26 10.82
N LYS A 32 -3.32 -1.06 11.49
CA LYS A 32 -3.38 -0.48 12.82
C LYS A 32 -2.62 -1.31 13.85
N ALA A 33 -2.85 -2.63 13.85
CA ALA A 33 -2.27 -3.52 14.86
C ALA A 33 -0.78 -3.80 14.65
N ARG A 34 -0.26 -3.75 13.41
CA ARG A 34 1.08 -4.26 13.06
C ARG A 34 1.94 -3.26 12.33
N VAL A 35 1.39 -2.51 11.37
CA VAL A 35 2.17 -1.59 10.53
C VAL A 35 2.48 -0.29 11.26
N GLU A 36 1.49 0.32 11.91
CA GLU A 36 1.68 1.57 12.67
C GLU A 36 2.72 1.45 13.76
N THR A 37 2.78 0.30 14.44
CA THR A 37 3.77 0.04 15.49
C THR A 37 5.21 0.12 14.99
N ILE A 38 5.44 -0.26 13.74
CA ILE A 38 6.76 -0.16 13.10
C ILE A 38 7.19 1.30 12.92
N PHE A 39 6.27 2.19 12.58
CA PHE A 39 6.57 3.61 12.40
C PHE A 39 6.98 4.31 13.70
N LEU A 40 6.49 3.81 14.84
CA LEU A 40 6.78 4.34 16.18
C LEU A 40 7.98 3.64 16.84
N LYS A 41 8.39 2.49 16.35
CA LYS A 41 9.45 1.66 16.93
C LYS A 41 10.81 2.34 16.82
N LYS A 42 11.53 2.44 17.92
CA LYS A 42 12.93 2.85 17.91
C LYS A 42 13.82 1.65 17.57
N LYS A 43 14.65 1.80 16.56
CA LYS A 43 15.72 0.86 16.22
C LYS A 43 17.07 1.45 16.64
N PRO A 44 18.02 0.63 17.16
CA PRO A 44 19.37 1.10 17.44
C PRO A 44 20.02 1.71 16.20
N GLY A 45 20.66 2.87 16.33
CA GLY A 45 21.32 3.55 15.21
C GLY A 45 20.38 4.24 14.20
N HIS A 46 19.04 4.13 14.34
CA HIS A 46 18.10 4.70 13.39
C HIS A 46 17.14 5.68 14.03
N THR A 47 16.79 6.73 13.29
CA THR A 47 15.66 7.60 13.62
C THR A 47 14.35 6.87 13.31
N ARG A 48 13.36 6.97 14.20
CA ARG A 48 12.02 6.40 13.96
C ARG A 48 11.39 7.02 12.72
N CYS A 49 10.68 6.24 11.93
CA CYS A 49 9.94 6.73 10.75
C CYS A 49 9.07 7.94 11.11
N TYR A 50 8.34 7.85 12.23
CA TYR A 50 7.49 8.90 12.74
C TYR A 50 8.19 10.26 12.88
N VAL A 51 9.44 10.31 13.38
CA VAL A 51 10.13 11.57 13.69
C VAL A 51 10.31 12.43 12.43
N CYS A 52 10.70 11.81 11.32
CA CYS A 52 10.85 12.52 10.05
C CYS A 52 9.50 12.69 9.33
N HIS A 53 8.67 11.66 9.35
CA HIS A 53 7.45 11.64 8.53
C HIS A 53 6.26 12.37 9.16
N ALA A 54 6.28 12.72 10.44
CA ALA A 54 5.30 13.62 11.04
C ALA A 54 5.54 15.09 10.69
N GLU A 55 6.79 15.45 10.36
CA GLU A 55 7.16 16.84 10.03
C GLU A 55 7.36 17.06 8.52
N SER A 56 7.53 15.99 7.74
CA SER A 56 7.80 16.10 6.32
C SER A 56 6.57 16.52 5.52
N ASN A 57 6.82 17.20 4.40
CA ASN A 57 5.78 17.57 3.43
C ASN A 57 5.86 16.69 2.17
N ASN A 58 6.14 15.39 2.35
CA ASN A 58 6.18 14.42 1.26
C ASN A 58 4.96 13.49 1.26
N ALA A 59 4.89 12.60 0.28
CA ALA A 59 3.77 11.66 0.13
C ALA A 59 3.59 10.69 1.31
N PHE A 60 4.66 10.44 2.10
CA PHE A 60 4.59 9.66 3.33
C PHE A 60 4.52 10.61 4.54
N ARG A 61 3.41 11.29 4.70
CA ARG A 61 3.16 12.14 5.87
C ARG A 61 2.29 11.41 6.88
N LEU A 62 2.78 11.32 8.12
CA LEU A 62 2.06 10.75 9.25
C LEU A 62 1.44 11.85 10.12
N GLU A 63 0.34 11.54 10.78
CA GLU A 63 -0.28 12.40 11.77
C GLU A 63 0.66 12.63 12.96
N LYS A 64 0.63 13.84 13.53
CA LYS A 64 1.38 14.12 14.75
C LYS A 64 0.71 13.47 15.95
N LEU A 65 1.51 12.85 16.81
CA LEU A 65 1.02 12.37 18.10
C LEU A 65 0.68 13.57 19.00
N ALA A 66 -0.40 13.46 19.75
CA ALA A 66 -0.70 14.42 20.80
C ALA A 66 0.43 14.42 21.87
N PRO A 67 0.66 15.54 22.56
CA PRO A 67 1.66 15.59 23.63
C PRO A 67 1.46 14.47 24.65
N GLY A 68 2.51 13.68 24.90
CA GLY A 68 2.48 12.54 25.81
C GLY A 68 1.82 11.26 25.29
N ALA A 69 1.20 11.29 24.10
CA ALA A 69 0.61 10.09 23.51
C ALA A 69 1.68 9.13 22.99
N LYS A 70 1.48 7.84 23.23
CA LYS A 70 2.33 6.76 22.70
C LYS A 70 1.83 6.20 21.39
N PHE A 71 0.54 6.38 21.07
CA PHE A 71 -0.14 5.85 19.88
C PHE A 71 -1.08 6.89 19.31
N TRP A 72 -1.42 6.73 18.04
CA TRP A 72 -2.43 7.54 17.37
C TRP A 72 -3.85 7.19 17.84
N THR A 73 -4.74 8.17 17.80
CA THR A 73 -6.17 7.92 17.95
C THR A 73 -6.71 7.12 16.75
N GLU A 74 -7.90 6.56 16.87
CA GLU A 74 -8.55 5.85 15.77
C GLU A 74 -8.68 6.72 14.52
N GLU A 75 -9.07 7.97 14.70
CA GLU A 75 -9.22 8.91 13.59
C GLU A 75 -7.88 9.23 12.91
N GLN A 76 -6.82 9.43 13.68
CA GLN A 76 -5.46 9.62 13.15
C GLN A 76 -4.96 8.38 12.43
N SER A 77 -5.21 7.19 12.97
CA SER A 77 -4.85 5.92 12.34
C SER A 77 -5.52 5.74 10.99
N ARG A 78 -6.79 6.13 10.86
CA ARG A 78 -7.50 6.09 9.56
C ARG A 78 -6.90 7.07 8.55
N ARG A 79 -6.51 8.27 8.97
CA ARG A 79 -5.81 9.21 8.08
C ARG A 79 -4.43 8.70 7.68
N ASN A 80 -3.68 8.12 8.62
CA ASN A 80 -2.41 7.47 8.32
C ASN A 80 -2.59 6.32 7.31
N PHE A 81 -3.59 5.47 7.53
CA PHE A 81 -3.92 4.39 6.60
C PHE A 81 -4.20 4.90 5.20
N ALA A 82 -5.06 5.93 5.07
CA ALA A 82 -5.38 6.51 3.78
C ALA A 82 -4.16 7.10 3.06
N THR A 83 -3.21 7.67 3.81
CA THR A 83 -1.96 8.22 3.27
C THR A 83 -1.00 7.10 2.85
N VAL A 84 -0.76 6.13 3.75
CA VAL A 84 0.22 5.07 3.56
C VAL A 84 -0.21 4.09 2.46
N SER A 85 -1.52 3.83 2.34
CA SER A 85 -2.07 2.98 1.28
C SER A 85 -1.71 3.46 -0.12
N LYS A 86 -1.57 4.76 -0.33
CA LYS A 86 -1.17 5.35 -1.62
C LYS A 86 0.29 5.05 -1.99
N LEU A 87 1.09 4.56 -1.05
CA LEU A 87 2.50 4.22 -1.26
C LEU A 87 2.71 2.74 -1.56
N VAL A 88 1.62 1.99 -1.71
CA VAL A 88 1.63 0.55 -1.93
C VAL A 88 0.95 0.22 -3.24
N VAL A 89 1.61 -0.62 -4.03
CA VAL A 89 1.03 -1.29 -5.18
C VAL A 89 1.03 -2.78 -4.86
N PRO A 90 -0.13 -3.38 -4.53
CA PRO A 90 -0.22 -4.78 -4.13
C PRO A 90 0.45 -5.72 -5.14
N GLY A 91 1.28 -6.63 -4.63
CA GLY A 91 2.03 -7.58 -5.46
C GLY A 91 3.23 -6.99 -6.22
N ASN A 92 3.47 -5.66 -6.16
CA ASN A 92 4.59 -5.03 -6.86
C ASN A 92 5.51 -4.31 -5.86
N PHE A 93 6.61 -4.98 -5.49
CA PHE A 93 7.60 -4.44 -4.56
C PHE A 93 8.24 -3.14 -5.05
N SER A 94 8.73 -3.10 -6.28
CA SER A 94 9.49 -1.95 -6.81
C SER A 94 8.61 -0.70 -7.01
N ALA A 95 7.31 -0.88 -7.24
CA ALA A 95 6.35 0.20 -7.29
C ALA A 95 5.82 0.60 -5.90
N SER A 96 5.99 -0.26 -4.88
CA SER A 96 5.57 0.02 -3.50
C SER A 96 6.62 0.85 -2.77
N ARG A 97 6.48 2.18 -2.82
CA ARG A 97 7.43 3.11 -2.19
C ARG A 97 7.62 2.87 -0.70
N LEU A 98 6.57 2.41 -0.01
CA LEU A 98 6.64 2.04 1.41
C LEU A 98 7.69 0.93 1.68
N LEU A 99 7.87 0.01 0.74
CA LEU A 99 8.82 -1.11 0.87
C LEU A 99 10.18 -0.78 0.28
N PHE A 100 10.18 -0.09 -0.87
CA PHE A 100 11.38 0.17 -1.65
C PHE A 100 12.26 1.26 -1.05
N MET A 101 11.66 2.38 -0.60
CA MET A 101 12.42 3.55 -0.16
C MET A 101 13.27 3.31 1.10
N PRO A 102 12.77 2.66 2.18
CA PRO A 102 13.55 2.49 3.41
C PRO A 102 14.46 1.26 3.40
N LEU A 103 14.45 0.45 2.33
CA LEU A 103 15.30 -0.74 2.19
C LEU A 103 16.69 -0.36 1.68
N ALA A 104 17.72 -1.05 2.17
CA ALA A 104 19.09 -0.88 1.73
C ALA A 104 19.25 -1.16 0.22
N PRO A 105 20.09 -0.39 -0.50
CA PRO A 105 20.34 -0.59 -1.93
C PRO A 105 20.84 -2.00 -2.25
N GLU A 106 21.68 -2.54 -1.40
CA GLU A 106 22.27 -3.89 -1.53
C GLU A 106 21.21 -5.01 -1.46
N ALA A 107 20.06 -4.70 -0.81
CA ALA A 107 18.88 -5.58 -0.77
C ALA A 107 17.87 -5.27 -1.91
N GLY A 108 18.22 -4.38 -2.81
CA GLY A 108 17.38 -3.94 -3.93
C GLY A 108 16.49 -2.75 -3.60
N GLY A 109 16.82 -1.98 -2.57
CA GLY A 109 16.12 -0.76 -2.16
C GLY A 109 16.65 0.51 -2.82
N ASN A 110 16.36 1.66 -2.21
CA ASN A 110 16.68 2.98 -2.73
C ASN A 110 17.96 3.58 -2.09
N SER A 111 18.83 4.18 -2.91
CA SER A 111 20.06 4.85 -2.45
C SER A 111 19.82 6.23 -1.83
N PHE A 112 18.67 6.84 -2.05
CA PHE A 112 18.39 8.26 -1.74
C PHE A 112 17.31 8.45 -0.66
N HIS A 113 17.22 7.56 0.32
CA HIS A 113 16.35 7.77 1.46
C HIS A 113 17.06 8.59 2.54
N ASN A 114 16.72 9.87 2.70
CA ASN A 114 17.38 10.79 3.63
C ASN A 114 17.33 10.35 5.10
N GLY A 115 16.32 9.56 5.49
CA GLY A 115 16.20 8.92 6.81
C GLY A 115 17.12 7.74 7.03
N GLY A 116 17.96 7.42 6.05
CA GLY A 116 18.87 6.27 6.06
C GLY A 116 18.15 4.94 5.76
N ARG A 117 18.95 3.89 5.82
CA ARG A 117 18.47 2.51 5.65
C ARG A 117 17.75 2.10 6.91
N GLN A 118 16.44 1.91 6.85
CA GLN A 118 15.66 1.41 7.99
C GLN A 118 15.67 -0.12 8.05
N PHE A 119 15.93 -0.76 6.90
CA PHE A 119 15.97 -2.21 6.74
C PHE A 119 17.19 -2.61 5.92
N GLU A 120 18.11 -3.36 6.54
CA GLU A 120 19.34 -3.83 5.87
C GLU A 120 19.04 -4.95 4.86
N SER A 121 17.97 -5.71 5.09
CA SER A 121 17.57 -6.80 4.19
C SER A 121 16.06 -7.01 4.20
N LYS A 122 15.58 -7.77 3.21
CA LYS A 122 14.18 -8.25 3.16
C LYS A 122 13.87 -9.28 4.25
N ASP A 123 14.86 -9.75 4.98
CA ASP A 123 14.70 -10.68 6.08
C ASP A 123 14.37 -10.00 7.42
N ASP A 124 14.50 -8.67 7.50
CA ASP A 124 14.09 -7.91 8.67
C ASP A 124 12.61 -8.20 9.00
N PRO A 125 12.27 -8.55 10.26
CA PRO A 125 10.90 -8.90 10.65
C PRO A 125 9.88 -7.78 10.41
N ASP A 126 10.31 -6.52 10.61
CA ASP A 126 9.44 -5.37 10.39
C ASP A 126 9.21 -5.16 8.89
N TRP A 127 10.26 -5.32 8.07
CA TRP A 127 10.12 -5.27 6.62
C TRP A 127 9.17 -6.38 6.09
N LYS A 128 9.33 -7.61 6.58
CA LYS A 128 8.42 -8.72 6.25
C LYS A 128 6.97 -8.41 6.64
N THR A 129 6.77 -7.73 7.76
CA THR A 129 5.43 -7.31 8.21
C THR A 129 4.83 -6.30 7.24
N LEU A 130 5.59 -5.28 6.82
CA LEU A 130 5.16 -4.32 5.81
C LEU A 130 4.86 -5.00 4.47
N ALA A 131 5.75 -5.90 4.01
CA ALA A 131 5.58 -6.63 2.77
C ALA A 131 4.35 -7.54 2.79
N ARG A 132 4.09 -8.21 3.92
CA ARG A 132 2.88 -9.00 4.12
C ARG A 132 1.63 -8.15 3.99
N TRP A 133 1.58 -7.00 4.66
CA TRP A 133 0.45 -6.08 4.54
C TRP A 133 0.25 -5.58 3.11
N ALA A 134 1.33 -5.21 2.43
CA ALA A 134 1.29 -4.75 1.04
C ALA A 134 0.80 -5.83 0.05
N ASN A 135 0.93 -7.11 0.39
CA ASN A 135 0.54 -8.23 -0.46
C ASN A 135 -0.77 -8.91 -0.03
N VAL A 136 -1.23 -8.68 1.20
CA VAL A 136 -2.48 -9.26 1.70
C VAL A 136 -3.66 -8.53 1.06
N GLN A 137 -4.27 -9.20 0.13
CA GLN A 137 -5.59 -8.83 -0.39
C GLN A 137 -6.63 -9.27 0.64
N LYS A 138 -7.46 -8.35 1.11
CA LYS A 138 -8.67 -8.75 1.82
C LYS A 138 -9.53 -9.55 0.83
N PRO A 139 -9.97 -10.78 1.17
CA PRO A 139 -10.91 -11.48 0.31
C PRO A 139 -12.08 -10.55 0.03
N GLY A 140 -12.33 -10.27 -1.25
CA GLY A 140 -13.47 -9.45 -1.64
C GLY A 140 -14.71 -10.07 -1.02
N THR A 141 -15.46 -9.28 -0.26
CA THR A 141 -16.83 -9.66 0.13
C THR A 141 -17.65 -9.71 -1.14
N SER A 142 -17.69 -10.90 -1.74
CA SER A 142 -18.68 -11.20 -2.79
C SER A 142 -20.05 -11.04 -2.13
N LYS A 143 -20.79 -10.01 -2.52
CA LYS A 143 -22.24 -9.94 -2.32
C LYS A 143 -22.93 -10.73 -3.42
#